data_1f03fe69be2b7d88eaaddbd552f21bcb
#
_entry.id   1f03fe69be2b7d88eaaddbd552f21bcb
#
_cell.length_a   1.000
_cell.length_b   1.000
_cell.length_c   1.000
_cell.angle_alpha   90.00
_cell.angle_beta   90.00
_cell.angle_gamma   90.00
#
_symmetry.space_group_name_H-M   'P 1'
#
loop_
_entity.id
_entity.type
_entity.pdbx_description
1 polymer ?
#
loop_
_entity_poly.entity_id
_entity_poly.type
_entity_poly.pdbx_seq_one_letter_code
_entity_poly.pdbx_strand_id
1 'polypeptide(L)'
;VFSREELAGIFLSIPTAEVSVVKSNNMATGYRVRLRICIRGKLEYLQAIQRSLLQSEIECVIKEKENKQRPKPILIISDKRSIEKVLTLVPHKPSNINWHVFDEIFVLYMWQRHLTQDGLDEILELKGVL
;
A
#
# COMPACT_ATOMS: atom_id res chain seq x y z
N VAL A 1 17.05 -14.96 -0.66
CA VAL A 1 16.43 -14.02 0.27
C VAL A 1 17.07 -12.65 0.11
N PHE A 2 16.26 -11.62 -0.02
CA PHE A 2 16.75 -10.25 -0.22
C PHE A 2 17.20 -9.64 1.10
N SER A 3 18.27 -8.86 1.08
CA SER A 3 18.70 -8.07 2.23
C SER A 3 17.75 -6.89 2.42
N ARG A 4 17.89 -6.20 3.57
CA ARG A 4 17.10 -5.00 3.85
C ARG A 4 17.33 -3.91 2.79
N GLU A 5 18.57 -3.71 2.38
CA GLU A 5 18.94 -2.74 1.35
C GLU A 5 18.37 -3.11 -0.01
N GLU A 6 18.39 -4.40 -0.35
CA GLU A 6 17.80 -4.89 -1.59
C GLU A 6 16.28 -4.69 -1.61
N LEU A 7 15.61 -4.99 -0.48
CA LEU A 7 14.17 -4.73 -0.36
C LEU A 7 13.86 -3.25 -0.50
N ALA A 8 14.65 -2.38 0.13
CA ALA A 8 14.47 -0.93 0.01
C ALA A 8 14.57 -0.51 -1.46
N GLY A 9 15.55 -1.03 -2.20
CA GLY A 9 15.70 -0.77 -3.63
C GLY A 9 14.50 -1.25 -4.44
N ILE A 10 13.96 -2.42 -4.11
CA ILE A 10 12.77 -2.96 -4.76
C ILE A 10 11.58 -2.02 -4.52
N PHE A 11 11.37 -1.58 -3.28
CA PHE A 11 10.26 -0.69 -2.95
C PHE A 11 10.40 0.70 -3.53
N LEU A 12 11.61 1.13 -3.87
CA LEU A 12 11.82 2.42 -4.53
C LEU A 12 11.51 2.37 -6.03
N SER A 13 11.57 1.21 -6.65
CA SER A 13 11.55 1.11 -8.12
C SER A 13 10.30 0.44 -8.71
N ILE A 14 9.67 -0.49 -8.00
CA ILE A 14 8.68 -1.39 -8.61
C ILE A 14 7.24 -1.22 -8.10
N PRO A 15 6.98 -1.01 -6.79
CA PRO A 15 5.62 -1.11 -6.28
C PRO A 15 4.72 0.04 -6.64
N THR A 16 3.43 -0.27 -6.61
CA THR A 16 2.37 0.72 -6.71
C THR A 16 1.77 0.92 -5.33
N ALA A 17 1.78 2.15 -4.85
CA ALA A 17 1.09 2.54 -3.62
C ALA A 17 -0.32 2.97 -4.01
N GLU A 18 -1.32 2.25 -3.52
CA GLU A 18 -2.72 2.45 -3.92
C GLU A 18 -3.58 2.89 -2.74
N VAL A 19 -4.42 3.89 -2.97
CA VAL A 19 -5.46 4.33 -2.04
C VAL A 19 -6.79 4.18 -2.74
N SER A 20 -7.67 3.35 -2.18
CA SER A 20 -9.01 3.13 -2.73
C SER A 20 -10.05 3.72 -1.80
N VAL A 21 -11.02 4.44 -2.36
CA VAL A 21 -12.17 4.96 -1.62
C VAL A 21 -13.41 4.35 -2.28
N VAL A 22 -14.09 3.46 -1.55
CA VAL A 22 -15.23 2.73 -2.08
C VAL A 22 -16.47 2.95 -1.22
N LYS A 23 -17.64 2.95 -1.83
CA LYS A 23 -18.91 3.09 -1.11
C LYS A 23 -19.08 1.94 -0.10
N SER A 24 -19.51 2.28 1.11
CA SER A 24 -19.75 1.30 2.16
C SER A 24 -20.86 1.79 3.09
N ASN A 25 -21.94 1.04 3.19
CA ASN A 25 -23.06 1.36 4.07
C ASN A 25 -22.71 1.18 5.55
N ASN A 26 -21.59 0.50 5.85
CA ASN A 26 -21.15 0.24 7.21
C ASN A 26 -20.31 1.38 7.79
N MET A 27 -20.01 2.41 6.99
CA MET A 27 -19.18 3.54 7.43
C MET A 27 -20.04 4.79 7.59
N ALA A 28 -19.78 5.54 8.66
CA ALA A 28 -20.54 6.78 8.94
C ALA A 28 -20.44 7.79 7.80
N THR A 29 -19.30 7.86 7.12
CA THR A 29 -19.10 8.76 5.98
C THR A 29 -19.73 8.22 4.70
N GLY A 30 -20.18 6.97 4.68
CA GLY A 30 -20.67 6.29 3.49
C GLY A 30 -19.58 5.71 2.59
N TYR A 31 -18.31 5.82 3.00
CA TYR A 31 -17.16 5.37 2.22
C TYR A 31 -16.12 4.68 3.09
N ARG A 32 -15.46 3.68 2.51
CA ARG A 32 -14.33 2.99 3.14
C ARG A 32 -13.06 3.35 2.40
N VAL A 33 -12.03 3.74 3.16
CA VAL A 33 -10.69 4.02 2.64
C VAL A 33 -9.83 2.79 2.85
N ARG A 34 -9.17 2.33 1.79
CA ARG A 34 -8.24 1.20 1.82
C ARG A 34 -6.90 1.62 1.28
N LEU A 35 -5.85 1.28 2.01
CA LEU A 35 -4.48 1.52 1.60
C LEU A 35 -3.81 0.18 1.35
N ARG A 36 -3.07 0.07 0.25
CA ARG A 36 -2.31 -1.13 -0.04
C ARG A 36 -1.08 -0.81 -0.89
N ILE A 37 -0.06 -1.63 -0.71
CA ILE A 37 1.16 -1.58 -1.51
C ILE A 37 1.19 -2.86 -2.33
N CYS A 38 1.29 -2.74 -3.64
CA CYS A 38 1.21 -3.86 -4.57
C CYS A 38 2.49 -4.00 -5.36
N ILE A 39 2.94 -5.24 -5.55
CA ILE A 39 4.06 -5.58 -6.43
C ILE A 39 3.56 -6.62 -7.41
N ARG A 40 3.74 -6.35 -8.70
CA ARG A 40 3.35 -7.28 -9.77
C ARG A 40 4.60 -7.85 -10.41
N GLY A 41 4.58 -9.13 -10.73
CA GLY A 41 5.73 -9.80 -11.33
C GLY A 41 5.53 -11.31 -11.38
N LYS A 42 6.61 -12.01 -11.69
CA LYS A 42 6.58 -13.49 -11.73
C LYS A 42 6.39 -14.05 -10.33
N LEU A 43 5.65 -15.15 -10.24
CA LEU A 43 5.29 -15.76 -8.96
C LEU A 43 6.51 -16.08 -8.11
N GLU A 44 7.56 -16.66 -8.69
CA GLU A 44 8.79 -17.03 -7.98
C GLU A 44 9.47 -15.80 -7.36
N TYR A 45 9.49 -14.70 -8.10
CA TYR A 45 10.04 -13.44 -7.62
C TYR A 45 9.24 -12.90 -6.44
N LEU A 46 7.90 -12.90 -6.56
CA LEU A 46 7.02 -12.45 -5.48
C LEU A 46 7.16 -13.32 -4.23
N GLN A 47 7.32 -14.63 -4.40
CA GLN A 47 7.52 -15.55 -3.29
C GLN A 47 8.85 -15.27 -2.57
N ALA A 48 9.89 -14.94 -3.32
CA ALA A 48 11.20 -14.57 -2.74
C ALA A 48 11.08 -13.28 -1.93
N ILE A 49 10.35 -12.29 -2.45
CA ILE A 49 10.07 -11.04 -1.74
C ILE A 49 9.28 -11.32 -0.45
N GLN A 50 8.25 -12.17 -0.53
CA GLN A 50 7.44 -12.53 0.62
C GLN A 50 8.28 -13.14 1.74
N ARG A 51 9.15 -14.08 1.40
CA ARG A 51 10.03 -14.70 2.40
C ARG A 51 10.94 -13.67 3.09
N SER A 52 11.44 -12.72 2.32
CA SER A 52 12.29 -11.65 2.85
C SER A 52 11.51 -10.71 3.77
N LEU A 53 10.29 -10.37 3.38
CA LEU A 53 9.41 -9.50 4.16
C LEU A 53 9.02 -10.15 5.49
N LEU A 54 8.78 -11.46 5.50
CA LEU A 54 8.43 -12.18 6.72
C LEU A 54 9.55 -12.12 7.76
N GLN A 55 10.80 -12.07 7.34
CA GLN A 55 11.94 -11.92 8.24
C GLN A 55 11.96 -10.57 8.95
N SER A 56 11.33 -9.57 8.35
CA SER A 56 11.15 -8.23 8.94
C SER A 56 9.76 -8.06 9.56
N GLU A 57 9.03 -9.17 9.72
CA GLU A 57 7.68 -9.17 10.29
C GLU A 57 6.70 -8.32 9.48
N ILE A 58 6.89 -8.25 8.18
CA ILE A 58 5.97 -7.59 7.24
C ILE A 58 5.12 -8.67 6.59
N GLU A 59 3.82 -8.61 6.84
CA GLU A 59 2.88 -9.57 6.30
C GLU A 59 2.38 -9.14 4.93
N CYS A 60 2.23 -10.10 4.03
CA CYS A 60 1.70 -9.85 2.71
C CYS A 60 0.96 -11.08 2.19
N VAL A 61 0.14 -10.87 1.17
CA VAL A 61 -0.62 -11.93 0.51
C VAL A 61 -0.22 -11.95 -0.96
N ILE A 62 -0.03 -13.15 -1.49
CA ILE A 62 0.21 -13.34 -2.91
C ILE A 62 -1.03 -13.99 -3.53
N LYS A 63 -1.55 -13.37 -4.60
CA LYS A 63 -2.57 -13.96 -5.45
C LYS A 63 -1.90 -14.37 -6.76
N GLU A 64 -2.14 -15.59 -7.21
CA GLU A 64 -1.59 -16.06 -8.49
C GLU A 64 -2.21 -15.31 -9.66
N LYS A 65 -3.48 -14.88 -9.50
CA LYS A 65 -4.19 -14.07 -10.48
C LYS A 65 -4.83 -12.89 -9.76
N GLU A 66 -4.49 -11.69 -10.17
CA GLU A 66 -4.99 -10.47 -9.54
C GLU A 66 -6.51 -10.37 -9.68
N ASN A 67 -7.00 -10.45 -10.92
CA ASN A 67 -8.43 -10.45 -11.22
C ASN A 67 -8.65 -10.97 -12.66
N LYS A 68 -9.90 -10.95 -13.13
CA LYS A 68 -10.23 -11.44 -14.47
C LYS A 68 -9.60 -10.64 -15.60
N GLN A 69 -9.45 -9.31 -15.39
CA GLN A 69 -8.85 -8.41 -16.37
C GLN A 69 -7.32 -8.48 -16.35
N ARG A 70 -6.75 -8.80 -15.21
CA ARG A 70 -5.30 -8.95 -15.01
C ARG A 70 -5.02 -10.30 -14.36
N PRO A 71 -5.03 -11.39 -15.13
CA PRO A 71 -4.82 -12.74 -14.58
C PRO A 71 -3.35 -13.05 -14.35
N LYS A 72 -2.64 -12.17 -13.64
CA LYS A 72 -1.21 -12.29 -13.36
C LYS A 72 -0.94 -12.20 -11.86
N PRO A 73 0.19 -12.74 -11.38
CA PRO A 73 0.50 -12.72 -9.96
C PRO A 73 0.68 -11.31 -9.41
N ILE A 74 0.20 -11.12 -8.17
CA ILE A 74 0.34 -9.88 -7.44
C ILE A 74 0.62 -10.16 -5.96
N LEU A 75 1.53 -9.39 -5.37
CA LEU A 75 1.80 -9.39 -3.94
C LEU A 75 1.16 -8.12 -3.35
N ILE A 76 0.42 -8.29 -2.26
CA ILE A 76 -0.34 -7.19 -1.64
C ILE A 76 0.03 -7.05 -0.17
N ILE A 77 0.39 -5.85 0.25
CA ILE A 77 0.58 -5.46 1.64
C ILE A 77 -0.55 -4.49 1.98
N SER A 78 -1.41 -4.85 2.93
CA SER A 78 -2.62 -4.06 3.20
C SER A 78 -2.89 -3.77 4.67
N ASP A 79 -2.23 -4.44 5.61
CA ASP A 79 -2.44 -4.15 7.02
C ASP A 79 -1.59 -2.95 7.48
N LYS A 80 -2.14 -2.17 8.39
CA LYS A 80 -1.51 -0.92 8.87
C LYS A 80 -0.09 -1.13 9.38
N ARG A 81 0.10 -2.18 10.15
CA ARG A 81 1.39 -2.47 10.78
C ARG A 81 2.47 -2.76 9.75
N SER A 82 2.13 -3.56 8.74
CA SER A 82 3.06 -3.91 7.67
C SER A 82 3.35 -2.71 6.77
N ILE A 83 2.34 -1.90 6.44
CA ILE A 83 2.52 -0.67 5.66
C ILE A 83 3.46 0.29 6.39
N GLU A 84 3.27 0.46 7.70
CA GLU A 84 4.14 1.32 8.52
C GLU A 84 5.59 0.86 8.45
N LYS A 85 5.82 -0.46 8.53
CA LYS A 85 7.16 -1.03 8.44
C LYS A 85 7.79 -0.81 7.06
N VAL A 86 7.01 -0.94 5.99
CA VAL A 86 7.50 -0.65 4.64
C VAL A 86 7.90 0.81 4.52
N LEU A 87 7.07 1.72 5.01
CA LEU A 87 7.38 3.15 4.97
C LEU A 87 8.62 3.51 5.78
N THR A 88 8.91 2.76 6.83
CA THR A 88 10.13 2.91 7.62
C THR A 88 11.34 2.33 6.89
N LEU A 89 11.15 1.21 6.19
CA LEU A 89 12.19 0.54 5.42
C LEU A 89 12.71 1.43 4.27
N VAL A 90 11.85 2.30 3.74
CA VAL A 90 12.15 3.19 2.63
C VAL A 90 12.19 4.65 3.14
N PRO A 91 13.22 5.04 3.92
CA PRO A 91 13.24 6.35 4.56
C PRO A 91 13.42 7.51 3.59
N HIS A 92 14.11 7.29 2.47
CA HIS A 92 14.30 8.30 1.43
C HIS A 92 13.37 8.02 0.27
N LYS A 93 12.12 8.48 0.42
CA LYS A 93 11.14 8.34 -0.65
C LYS A 93 11.59 9.20 -1.82
N PRO A 94 11.64 8.64 -3.02
CA PRO A 94 11.96 9.45 -4.19
C PRO A 94 10.89 10.54 -4.33
N SER A 95 11.18 11.60 -5.07
CA SER A 95 10.21 12.63 -5.40
C SER A 95 9.10 12.06 -6.31
N ASN A 96 8.74 10.81 -6.11
CA ASN A 96 7.64 10.13 -6.75
C ASN A 96 6.36 10.58 -6.05
N ILE A 97 5.53 11.28 -6.80
CA ILE A 97 4.32 11.88 -6.29
C ILE A 97 3.39 10.86 -5.62
N ASN A 98 3.37 9.62 -6.12
CA ASN A 98 2.50 8.57 -5.59
C ASN A 98 2.91 8.16 -4.16
N TRP A 99 4.20 8.05 -3.88
CA TRP A 99 4.69 7.74 -2.55
C TRP A 99 4.44 8.88 -1.57
N HIS A 100 4.61 10.12 -2.03
CA HIS A 100 4.35 11.31 -1.22
C HIS A 100 2.89 11.38 -0.80
N VAL A 101 1.99 11.26 -1.77
CA VAL A 101 0.54 11.29 -1.53
C VAL A 101 0.14 10.13 -0.63
N PHE A 102 0.65 8.94 -0.89
CA PHE A 102 0.36 7.76 -0.08
C PHE A 102 0.78 7.96 1.38
N ASP A 103 1.97 8.51 1.60
CA ASP A 103 2.48 8.74 2.95
C ASP A 103 1.62 9.74 3.71
N GLU A 104 1.22 10.84 3.07
CA GLU A 104 0.34 11.83 3.69
C GLU A 104 -1.03 11.25 4.03
N ILE A 105 -1.60 10.46 3.12
CA ILE A 105 -2.88 9.79 3.37
C ILE A 105 -2.74 8.76 4.48
N PHE A 106 -1.62 8.03 4.54
CA PHE A 106 -1.39 7.06 5.60
C PHE A 106 -1.36 7.72 6.98
N VAL A 107 -0.76 8.91 7.11
CA VAL A 107 -0.77 9.67 8.36
C VAL A 107 -2.21 9.98 8.77
N LEU A 108 -3.03 10.49 7.85
CA LEU A 108 -4.44 10.77 8.13
C LEU A 108 -5.19 9.49 8.52
N TYR A 109 -4.91 8.39 7.83
CA TYR A 109 -5.53 7.10 8.12
C TYR A 109 -5.17 6.61 9.52
N MET A 110 -3.92 6.74 9.95
CA MET A 110 -3.46 6.33 11.27
C MET A 110 -4.07 7.18 12.38
N TRP A 111 -4.37 8.45 12.11
CA TRP A 111 -5.07 9.32 13.04
C TRP A 111 -6.59 9.17 12.97
N GLN A 112 -7.07 8.16 12.25
CA GLN A 112 -8.50 7.86 12.07
C GLN A 112 -9.29 9.01 11.42
N ARG A 113 -8.62 9.87 10.69
CA ARG A 113 -9.25 11.00 9.99
C ARG A 113 -10.17 10.52 8.86
N HIS A 114 -9.91 9.36 8.29
CA HIS A 114 -10.76 8.75 7.26
C HIS A 114 -12.16 8.38 7.78
N LEU A 115 -12.37 8.41 9.10
CA LEU A 115 -13.67 8.11 9.72
C LEU A 115 -14.53 9.37 9.88
N THR A 116 -13.98 10.55 9.57
CA THR A 116 -14.70 11.82 9.62
C THR A 116 -14.89 12.37 8.21
N GLN A 117 -15.93 13.18 8.01
CA GLN A 117 -16.18 13.76 6.69
C GLN A 117 -15.05 14.70 6.27
N ASP A 118 -14.58 15.55 7.19
CA ASP A 118 -13.49 16.48 6.90
C ASP A 118 -12.20 15.74 6.51
N GLY A 119 -11.86 14.68 7.24
CA GLY A 119 -10.68 13.87 6.93
C GLY A 119 -10.82 13.12 5.62
N LEU A 120 -12.01 12.61 5.32
CA LEU A 120 -12.28 11.95 4.04
C LEU A 120 -12.11 12.93 2.88
N ASP A 121 -12.63 14.16 3.03
CA ASP A 121 -12.50 15.21 2.01
C ASP A 121 -11.03 15.55 1.78
N GLU A 122 -10.23 15.62 2.83
CA GLU A 122 -8.79 15.83 2.75
C GLU A 122 -8.09 14.72 1.96
N ILE A 123 -8.46 13.47 2.22
CA ILE A 123 -7.91 12.31 1.50
C ILE A 123 -8.27 12.37 0.03
N LEU A 124 -9.52 12.71 -0.29
CA LEU A 124 -9.98 12.82 -1.67
C LEU A 124 -9.28 13.95 -2.41
N GLU A 125 -9.02 15.05 -1.73
CA GLU A 125 -8.24 16.16 -2.29
C GLU A 125 -6.81 15.72 -2.61
N LEU A 126 -6.16 15.04 -1.68
CA LEU A 126 -4.81 14.51 -1.90
C LEU A 126 -4.75 13.52 -3.05
N LYS A 127 -5.81 12.73 -3.24
CA LYS A 127 -5.90 11.82 -4.39
C LYS A 127 -6.14 12.54 -5.71
N GLY A 128 -6.51 13.82 -5.68
CA GLY A 128 -6.85 14.57 -6.87
C GLY A 128 -8.28 14.32 -7.37
N VAL A 129 -9.17 13.86 -6.51
CA VAL A 129 -10.58 13.60 -6.87
C VAL A 129 -11.47 14.80 -6.61
N LEU A 130 -11.07 15.64 -5.66
CA LEU A 130 -11.79 16.88 -5.34
C LEU A 130 -11.04 18.10 -5.87
#